data_057f45bb5e058242a1c4a290f4702fbb
#
_entry.id   057f45bb5e058242a1c4a290f4702fbb
#
_cell.length_a   1.000
_cell.length_b   1.000
_cell.length_c   1.000
_cell.angle_alpha   90.00
_cell.angle_beta   90.00
_cell.angle_gamma   90.00
#
_symmetry.space_group_name_H-M   'P 1'
#
loop_
_entity.id
_entity.type
_entity.pdbx_description
1 polymer ?
#
loop_
_entity_poly.entity_id
_entity_poly.type
_entity_poly.pdbx_seq_one_letter_code
_entity_poly.pdbx_strand_id
1 'polypeptide(L)'
;MIIFPAIDIRGGRCVRLTEGRFDQETVFADDPSEMAARWSAAGAEYLHVVDLDGALAGAGRNLPAIQKILEHASMPVQVGGGIRSLAAVAELLELGVSRVILGSAAVREPQLVAEACREFPGQVVVGIDAKDGK
;
A
#
# COMPACT_ATOMS: atom_id res chain seq x y z
N MET A 1 1.61 20.22 7.84
CA MET A 1 1.20 18.82 8.08
C MET A 1 0.53 18.29 6.84
N ILE A 2 0.93 17.12 6.40
CA ILE A 2 0.30 16.43 5.26
C ILE A 2 -0.52 15.26 5.81
N ILE A 3 -1.79 15.15 5.42
CA ILE A 3 -2.65 14.03 5.77
C ILE A 3 -2.72 13.09 4.57
N PHE A 4 -2.43 11.81 4.80
CA PHE A 4 -2.51 10.76 3.80
C PHE A 4 -3.81 9.98 4.02
N PRO A 5 -4.86 10.22 3.23
CA PRO A 5 -6.02 9.32 3.26
C PRO A 5 -5.56 7.90 2.92
N ALA A 6 -6.18 6.91 3.53
CA ALA A 6 -5.83 5.52 3.33
C ALA A 6 -6.97 4.74 2.66
N ILE A 7 -6.59 3.85 1.76
CA ILE A 7 -7.47 2.86 1.14
C ILE A 7 -6.90 1.48 1.44
N ASP A 8 -7.66 0.67 2.17
CA ASP A 8 -7.35 -0.73 2.39
C ASP A 8 -8.12 -1.57 1.38
N ILE A 9 -7.42 -2.47 0.68
CA ILE A 9 -8.00 -3.32 -0.36
C ILE A 9 -8.02 -4.77 0.12
N ARG A 10 -9.19 -5.39 0.06
CA ARG A 10 -9.39 -6.81 0.30
C ARG A 10 -10.41 -7.37 -0.68
N GLY A 11 -10.06 -8.46 -1.38
CA GLY A 11 -10.92 -9.05 -2.41
C GLY A 11 -11.29 -8.06 -3.53
N GLY A 12 -10.39 -7.15 -3.88
CA GLY A 12 -10.62 -6.10 -4.89
C GLY A 12 -11.53 -4.96 -4.44
N ARG A 13 -11.97 -4.92 -3.18
CA ARG A 13 -12.87 -3.90 -2.63
C ARG A 13 -12.17 -3.01 -1.61
N CYS A 14 -12.68 -1.80 -1.43
CA CYS A 14 -12.25 -0.89 -0.39
C CYS A 14 -12.92 -1.26 0.94
N VAL A 15 -12.11 -1.58 1.94
CA VAL A 15 -12.58 -2.07 3.24
C VAL A 15 -11.93 -1.32 4.40
N ARG A 16 -12.42 -1.58 5.60
CA ARG A 16 -11.80 -1.21 6.86
C ARG A 16 -11.84 -2.40 7.80
N LEU A 17 -10.71 -2.68 8.45
CA LEU A 17 -10.63 -3.66 9.50
C LEU A 17 -10.71 -2.97 10.86
N THR A 18 -11.52 -3.51 11.79
CA THR A 18 -11.54 -3.05 13.17
C THR A 18 -10.33 -3.63 13.89
N GLU A 19 -9.45 -2.76 14.39
CA GLU A 19 -8.22 -3.14 15.09
C GLU A 19 -7.33 -4.13 14.30
N GLY A 20 -7.34 -4.05 12.97
CA GLY A 20 -6.58 -4.96 12.10
C GLY A 20 -7.16 -6.38 12.02
N ARG A 21 -8.37 -6.61 12.52
CA ARG A 21 -8.98 -7.94 12.58
C ARG A 21 -9.74 -8.26 11.28
N PHE A 22 -9.30 -9.29 10.56
CA PHE A 22 -9.87 -9.71 9.28
C PHE A 22 -11.30 -10.27 9.40
N ASP A 23 -11.71 -10.69 10.62
CA ASP A 23 -13.07 -11.13 10.92
C ASP A 23 -14.04 -9.96 11.20
N GLN A 24 -13.53 -8.73 11.24
CA GLN A 24 -14.30 -7.51 11.51
C GLN A 24 -14.08 -6.49 10.38
N GLU A 25 -14.63 -6.82 9.22
CA GLU A 25 -14.50 -6.03 8.00
C GLU A 25 -15.75 -5.18 7.74
N THR A 26 -15.54 -3.92 7.36
CA THR A 26 -16.57 -3.05 6.80
C THR A 26 -16.21 -2.70 5.38
N VAL A 27 -17.13 -2.90 4.42
CA VAL A 27 -16.91 -2.54 3.01
C VAL A 27 -17.42 -1.12 2.77
N PHE A 28 -16.57 -0.25 2.24
CA PHE A 28 -16.92 1.14 1.91
C PHE A 28 -17.24 1.34 0.44
N ALA A 29 -16.61 0.59 -0.45
CA ALA A 29 -16.84 0.65 -1.88
C ALA A 29 -16.44 -0.66 -2.53
N ASP A 30 -17.20 -1.08 -3.54
CA ASP A 30 -16.86 -2.26 -4.34
C ASP A 30 -15.69 -2.01 -5.28
N ASP A 31 -15.52 -0.75 -5.71
CA ASP A 31 -14.40 -0.33 -6.55
C ASP A 31 -13.53 0.69 -5.81
N PRO A 32 -12.28 0.31 -5.44
CA PRO A 32 -11.38 1.23 -4.74
C PRO A 32 -11.04 2.51 -5.51
N SER A 33 -11.16 2.52 -6.84
CA SER A 33 -10.92 3.71 -7.65
C SER A 33 -11.93 4.83 -7.37
N GLU A 34 -13.15 4.50 -6.94
CA GLU A 34 -14.14 5.48 -6.52
C GLU A 34 -13.66 6.28 -5.29
N MET A 35 -13.03 5.60 -4.33
CA MET A 35 -12.46 6.26 -3.16
C MET A 35 -11.27 7.13 -3.54
N ALA A 36 -10.42 6.67 -4.45
CA ALA A 36 -9.31 7.47 -4.95
C ALA A 36 -9.79 8.76 -5.62
N ALA A 37 -10.85 8.68 -6.43
CA ALA A 37 -11.47 9.84 -7.05
C ALA A 37 -12.06 10.81 -6.02
N ARG A 38 -12.70 10.29 -4.98
CA ARG A 38 -13.25 11.10 -3.87
C ARG A 38 -12.15 11.84 -3.12
N TRP A 39 -11.06 11.18 -2.78
CA TRP A 39 -9.93 11.81 -2.10
C TRP A 39 -9.23 12.85 -2.98
N SER A 40 -9.11 12.57 -4.30
CA SER A 40 -8.61 13.54 -5.26
C SER A 40 -9.48 14.81 -5.29
N ALA A 41 -10.80 14.64 -5.37
CA ALA A 41 -11.75 15.75 -5.37
C ALA A 41 -11.74 16.53 -4.05
N ALA A 42 -11.45 15.87 -2.93
CA ALA A 42 -11.33 16.50 -1.62
C ALA A 42 -9.99 17.24 -1.42
N GLY A 43 -9.07 17.19 -2.38
CA GLY A 43 -7.80 17.90 -2.33
C GLY A 43 -6.67 17.18 -1.60
N ALA A 44 -6.74 15.85 -1.48
CA ALA A 44 -5.66 15.08 -0.88
C ALA A 44 -4.35 15.27 -1.65
N GLU A 45 -3.25 15.48 -0.91
CA GLU A 45 -1.92 15.70 -1.49
C GLU A 45 -1.14 14.40 -1.71
N TYR A 46 -1.56 13.32 -1.04
CA TYR A 46 -0.95 12.00 -1.11
C TYR A 46 -1.99 10.93 -0.78
N LEU A 47 -1.83 9.72 -1.31
CA LEU A 47 -2.71 8.59 -1.02
C LEU A 47 -1.89 7.39 -0.52
N HIS A 48 -2.38 6.75 0.55
CA HIS A 48 -1.81 5.54 1.11
C HIS A 48 -2.72 4.36 0.79
N VAL A 49 -2.17 3.32 0.15
CA VAL A 49 -2.91 2.12 -0.23
C VAL A 49 -2.29 0.89 0.41
N VAL A 50 -3.11 0.04 1.00
CA VAL A 50 -2.67 -1.24 1.59
C VAL A 50 -3.37 -2.39 0.90
N ASP A 51 -2.60 -3.31 0.34
CA ASP A 51 -3.06 -4.59 -0.19
C ASP A 51 -3.13 -5.59 0.98
N LEU A 52 -4.30 -5.72 1.60
CA LEU A 52 -4.51 -6.62 2.74
C LEU A 52 -4.36 -8.09 2.34
N ASP A 53 -4.78 -8.47 1.14
CA ASP A 53 -4.61 -9.84 0.63
C ASP A 53 -3.12 -10.13 0.39
N GLY A 54 -2.38 -9.16 -0.12
CA GLY A 54 -0.93 -9.25 -0.27
C GLY A 54 -0.22 -9.40 1.09
N ALA A 55 -0.67 -8.67 2.10
CA ALA A 55 -0.13 -8.78 3.45
C ALA A 55 -0.30 -10.18 4.03
N LEU A 56 -1.44 -10.82 3.81
CA LEU A 56 -1.71 -12.20 4.24
C LEU A 56 -0.95 -13.22 3.40
N ALA A 57 -0.99 -13.11 2.09
CA ALA A 57 -0.42 -14.08 1.16
C ALA A 57 1.10 -13.94 0.97
N GLY A 58 1.66 -12.79 1.30
CA GLY A 58 3.07 -12.48 1.07
C GLY A 58 3.45 -12.16 -0.37
N ALA A 59 2.45 -11.86 -1.20
CA ALA A 59 2.63 -11.44 -2.59
C ALA A 59 1.46 -10.53 -3.00
N GLY A 60 1.71 -9.59 -3.87
CA GLY A 60 0.67 -8.68 -4.37
C GLY A 60 -0.49 -9.45 -4.99
N ARG A 61 -1.71 -9.13 -4.57
CA ARG A 61 -2.94 -9.78 -5.00
C ARG A 61 -3.92 -8.84 -5.70
N ASN A 62 -3.84 -7.55 -5.40
CA ASN A 62 -4.78 -6.55 -5.88
C ASN A 62 -4.16 -5.58 -6.90
N LEU A 63 -3.20 -6.04 -7.70
CA LEU A 63 -2.56 -5.21 -8.74
C LEU A 63 -3.56 -4.55 -9.70
N PRO A 64 -4.60 -5.25 -10.20
CA PRO A 64 -5.59 -4.59 -11.06
C PRO A 64 -6.35 -3.45 -10.35
N ALA A 65 -6.66 -3.62 -9.05
CA ALA A 65 -7.31 -2.57 -8.27
C ALA A 65 -6.38 -1.38 -8.04
N ILE A 66 -5.11 -1.64 -7.75
CA ILE A 66 -4.08 -0.59 -7.60
C ILE A 66 -3.93 0.18 -8.91
N GLN A 67 -3.89 -0.51 -10.04
CA GLN A 67 -3.81 0.13 -11.36
C GLN A 67 -4.98 1.08 -11.60
N LYS A 68 -6.20 0.67 -11.29
CA LYS A 68 -7.39 1.53 -11.40
C LYS A 68 -7.31 2.74 -10.46
N ILE A 69 -6.81 2.56 -9.24
CA ILE A 69 -6.57 3.66 -8.32
C ILE A 69 -5.62 4.68 -8.95
N LEU A 70 -4.51 4.23 -9.52
CA LEU A 70 -3.52 5.10 -10.15
C LEU A 70 -4.10 5.88 -11.32
N GLU A 71 -5.00 5.28 -12.09
CA GLU A 71 -5.69 5.94 -13.22
C GLU A 71 -6.63 7.07 -12.75
N HIS A 72 -7.17 6.98 -11.53
CA HIS A 72 -8.14 7.93 -10.99
C HIS A 72 -7.56 8.89 -9.94
N ALA A 73 -6.37 8.61 -9.42
CA ALA A 73 -5.72 9.47 -8.45
C ALA A 73 -4.98 10.62 -9.14
N SER A 74 -5.22 11.85 -8.69
CA SER A 74 -4.50 13.04 -9.16
C SER A 74 -3.25 13.34 -8.33
N MET A 75 -3.04 12.60 -7.24
CA MET A 75 -1.93 12.75 -6.32
C MET A 75 -1.00 11.53 -6.34
N PRO A 76 0.22 11.66 -5.84
CA PRO A 76 1.13 10.53 -5.66
C PRO A 76 0.52 9.46 -4.74
N VAL A 77 0.78 8.20 -5.05
CA VAL A 77 0.27 7.04 -4.33
C VAL A 77 1.42 6.21 -3.77
N GLN A 78 1.34 5.86 -2.49
CA GLN A 78 2.25 4.89 -1.88
C GLN A 78 1.49 3.60 -1.55
N VAL A 79 2.14 2.47 -1.73
CA VAL A 79 1.52 1.15 -1.57
C VAL A 79 2.33 0.28 -0.62
N GLY A 80 1.63 -0.37 0.31
CA GLY A 80 2.17 -1.40 1.20
C GLY A 80 1.32 -2.66 1.16
N GLY A 81 1.82 -3.71 1.79
CA GLY A 81 1.12 -4.99 1.92
C GLY A 81 1.78 -6.12 1.14
N GLY A 82 2.51 -7.00 1.83
CA GLY A 82 3.06 -8.21 1.25
C GLY A 82 4.25 -8.04 0.31
N ILE A 83 4.89 -6.90 0.31
CA ILE A 83 6.07 -6.64 -0.52
C ILE A 83 7.29 -7.29 0.13
N ARG A 84 7.82 -8.35 -0.50
CA ARG A 84 8.89 -9.19 0.08
C ARG A 84 10.05 -9.47 -0.87
N SER A 85 10.09 -8.83 -2.02
CA SER A 85 11.16 -9.03 -3.02
C SER A 85 11.43 -7.74 -3.79
N LEU A 86 12.63 -7.66 -4.33
CA LEU A 86 13.03 -6.56 -5.20
C LEU A 86 12.18 -6.50 -6.48
N ALA A 87 11.82 -7.67 -7.01
CA ALA A 87 10.94 -7.78 -8.18
C ALA A 87 9.55 -7.18 -7.89
N ALA A 88 8.98 -7.43 -6.71
CA ALA A 88 7.69 -6.86 -6.31
C ALA A 88 7.77 -5.33 -6.16
N VAL A 89 8.87 -4.81 -5.63
CA VAL A 89 9.12 -3.35 -5.57
C VAL A 89 9.15 -2.76 -6.98
N ALA A 90 9.93 -3.36 -7.88
CA ALA A 90 10.06 -2.90 -9.26
C ALA A 90 8.71 -2.92 -9.99
N GLU A 91 7.92 -3.98 -9.84
CA GLU A 91 6.61 -4.13 -10.46
C GLU A 91 5.66 -2.99 -10.08
N LEU A 92 5.58 -2.66 -8.79
CA LEU A 92 4.72 -1.58 -8.30
C LEU A 92 5.19 -0.21 -8.80
N LEU A 93 6.49 0.05 -8.79
CA LEU A 93 7.04 1.31 -9.28
C LEU A 93 6.86 1.47 -10.80
N GLU A 94 7.01 0.40 -11.57
CA GLU A 94 6.72 0.39 -13.02
C GLU A 94 5.25 0.66 -13.31
N LEU A 95 4.35 0.20 -12.44
CA LEU A 95 2.91 0.45 -12.55
C LEU A 95 2.56 1.93 -12.37
N GLY A 96 3.39 2.70 -11.70
CA GLY A 96 3.20 4.14 -11.46
C GLY A 96 3.07 4.52 -9.98
N VAL A 97 3.27 3.58 -9.06
CA VAL A 97 3.33 3.86 -7.61
C VAL A 97 4.53 4.76 -7.32
N SER A 98 4.35 5.77 -6.49
CA SER A 98 5.40 6.74 -6.16
C SER A 98 6.38 6.21 -5.14
N ARG A 99 5.89 5.47 -4.15
CA ARG A 99 6.70 4.83 -3.10
C ARG A 99 6.10 3.50 -2.70
N VAL A 100 6.96 2.57 -2.29
CA VAL A 100 6.55 1.29 -1.72
C VAL A 100 6.91 1.22 -0.24
N ILE A 101 6.11 0.51 0.54
CA ILE A 101 6.31 0.38 1.97
C ILE A 101 6.68 -1.07 2.27
N LEU A 102 7.87 -1.25 2.86
CA LEU A 102 8.36 -2.52 3.37
C LEU A 102 8.06 -2.60 4.87
N GLY A 103 7.26 -3.57 5.27
CA GLY A 103 6.92 -3.81 6.68
C GLY A 103 7.72 -4.98 7.26
N SER A 104 7.08 -6.13 7.43
CA SER A 104 7.70 -7.32 8.02
C SER A 104 8.97 -7.79 7.30
N ALA A 105 9.07 -7.55 5.99
CA ALA A 105 10.27 -7.86 5.21
C ALA A 105 11.50 -7.08 5.69
N ALA A 106 11.32 -5.88 6.19
CA ALA A 106 12.43 -5.06 6.70
C ALA A 106 13.08 -5.69 7.94
N VAL A 107 12.32 -6.41 8.73
CA VAL A 107 12.82 -7.13 9.91
C VAL A 107 13.44 -8.48 9.53
N ARG A 108 12.78 -9.20 8.63
CA ARG A 108 13.20 -10.56 8.23
C ARG A 108 14.39 -10.55 7.28
N GLU A 109 14.43 -9.59 6.39
CA GLU A 109 15.44 -9.48 5.32
C GLU A 109 15.97 -8.04 5.20
N PRO A 110 16.80 -7.56 6.15
CA PRO A 110 17.35 -6.20 6.09
C PRO A 110 18.10 -5.90 4.80
N GLN A 111 18.69 -6.92 4.18
CA GLN A 111 19.38 -6.77 2.90
C GLN A 111 18.46 -6.31 1.78
N LEU A 112 17.22 -6.75 1.77
CA LEU A 112 16.22 -6.32 0.80
C LEU A 112 16.02 -4.79 0.88
N VAL A 113 15.96 -4.23 2.09
CA VAL A 113 15.83 -2.79 2.28
C VAL A 113 17.03 -2.06 1.69
N ALA A 114 18.25 -2.54 1.98
CA ALA A 114 19.48 -1.94 1.47
C ALA A 114 19.53 -1.96 -0.06
N GLU A 115 19.18 -3.08 -0.68
CA GLU A 115 19.16 -3.24 -2.14
C GLU A 115 18.08 -2.37 -2.78
N ALA A 116 16.87 -2.36 -2.24
CA ALA A 116 15.76 -1.57 -2.74
C ALA A 116 16.07 -0.06 -2.66
N CYS A 117 16.66 0.40 -1.56
CA CYS A 117 17.05 1.80 -1.41
C CYS A 117 18.15 2.21 -2.39
N ARG A 118 19.06 1.30 -2.74
CA ARG A 118 20.09 1.58 -3.74
C ARG A 118 19.55 1.63 -5.16
N GLU A 119 18.66 0.71 -5.51
CA GLU A 119 18.07 0.65 -6.86
C GLU A 119 16.98 1.70 -7.09
N PHE A 120 16.21 2.02 -6.04
CA PHE A 120 15.07 2.92 -6.12
C PHE A 120 15.17 4.04 -5.08
N PRO A 121 16.17 4.92 -5.19
CA PRO A 121 16.40 5.98 -4.18
C PRO A 121 15.18 6.90 -4.06
N GLY A 122 14.77 7.17 -2.81
CA GLY A 122 13.62 8.03 -2.52
C GLY A 122 12.24 7.39 -2.72
N GLN A 123 12.20 6.12 -3.14
CA GLN A 123 10.94 5.43 -3.45
C GLN A 123 10.61 4.27 -2.49
N VAL A 124 11.42 4.08 -1.45
CA VAL A 124 11.23 3.01 -0.46
C VAL A 124 10.99 3.60 0.92
N VAL A 125 9.96 3.13 1.59
CA VAL A 125 9.60 3.51 2.96
C VAL A 125 9.58 2.25 3.81
N VAL A 126 10.06 2.34 5.04
CA VAL A 126 9.95 1.25 6.01
C VAL A 126 8.82 1.59 6.99
N GLY A 127 7.83 0.68 7.08
CA GLY A 127 6.80 0.73 8.09
C GLY A 127 7.23 -0.05 9.32
N ILE A 128 7.20 0.59 10.48
CA ILE A 128 7.58 -0.03 11.75
C ILE A 128 6.35 -0.11 12.64
N ASP A 129 5.89 -1.33 12.88
CA ASP A 129 4.82 -1.61 13.82
C ASP A 129 5.44 -2.16 15.11
N ALA A 130 5.01 -1.62 16.23
CA ALA A 130 5.49 -2.05 17.54
C ALA A 130 4.31 -2.44 18.43
N LYS A 131 4.52 -3.52 19.22
CA LYS A 131 3.58 -3.96 20.22
C LYS A 131 4.33 -4.21 21.53
N ASP A 132 3.83 -3.64 22.64
CA ASP A 132 4.43 -3.76 23.97
C ASP A 132 5.91 -3.31 23.99
N GLY A 133 6.23 -2.27 23.21
CA GLY A 133 7.59 -1.72 23.12
C GLY A 133 8.58 -2.55 22.28
N LYS A 134 8.08 -3.51 21.53
CA LYS A 134 8.89 -4.40 20.70
C LYS A 134 8.48 -4.39 19.24
#